data_b88a986796a9152167e6db2b869ebd24
#
_entry.id   b88a986796a9152167e6db2b869ebd24
#
_cell.length_a   1.000
_cell.length_b   1.000
_cell.length_c   1.000
_cell.angle_alpha   90.00
_cell.angle_beta   90.00
_cell.angle_gamma   90.00
#
_symmetry.space_group_name_H-M   'P 1'
#
loop_
_entity.id
_entity.type
_entity.pdbx_description
1 polymer ?
#
loop_
_entity_poly.entity_id
_entity_poly.type
_entity_poly.pdbx_seq_one_letter_code
_entity_poly.pdbx_strand_id
1 'polypeptide(L)'
;ENYLWVSNQKAFDLMLQGYEPPETSDTFLNEHTEMIDAQLTTEIFGLFAPARPDVAIRLAHLPIRTTANLEAAKIAEFYVIMYSLASITDTLASMESRIQCMAENARMFLPNNSYPAHMYDYVKEKFNSGITWEQARDSIYYRYQVSGKDGYDITSRELYCNGCFAAGINFAASLISLFYGKGNISETIKIGTLVGWDSDNPTATWGGLLGFMMGKKEIEKTFKRKFSNRFNIHRTRKNFPNNGIDTFENMADMGIKITDNVILNEMNGKISEKDNSWLIPVNASDKCTSININKVGK
;
A
#
# COMPACT_ATOMS: atom_id res chain seq x y z
N GLU A 1 4.23 -18.92 -20.55
CA GLU A 1 3.50 -17.65 -20.69
C GLU A 1 3.45 -16.95 -19.36
N ASN A 2 3.69 -15.64 -19.37
CA ASN A 2 3.48 -14.77 -18.22
C ASN A 2 2.08 -14.17 -18.36
N TYR A 3 1.25 -14.31 -17.34
CA TYR A 3 -0.01 -13.60 -17.27
C TYR A 3 0.22 -12.25 -16.61
N LEU A 4 -0.21 -11.18 -17.28
CA LEU A 4 -0.19 -9.82 -16.75
C LEU A 4 -1.61 -9.28 -16.75
N TRP A 5 -1.97 -8.51 -15.71
CA TRP A 5 -3.22 -7.76 -15.69
C TRP A 5 -3.20 -6.62 -16.71
N VAL A 6 -4.37 -6.08 -16.98
CA VAL A 6 -4.60 -5.19 -18.13
C VAL A 6 -3.66 -3.99 -18.19
N SER A 7 -3.42 -3.27 -17.09
CA SER A 7 -2.53 -2.11 -17.10
C SER A 7 -1.05 -2.51 -17.16
N ASN A 8 -0.66 -3.62 -16.53
CA ASN A 8 0.68 -4.20 -16.63
C ASN A 8 0.94 -4.74 -18.03
N GLN A 9 -0.03 -5.43 -18.64
CA GLN A 9 0.12 -5.93 -20.01
C GLN A 9 0.28 -4.77 -20.98
N LYS A 10 -0.54 -3.73 -20.86
CA LYS A 10 -0.43 -2.56 -21.72
C LYS A 10 0.90 -1.85 -21.56
N ALA A 11 1.36 -1.64 -20.33
CA ALA A 11 2.67 -1.05 -20.07
C ALA A 11 3.81 -1.89 -20.66
N PHE A 12 3.74 -3.22 -20.53
CA PHE A 12 4.71 -4.14 -21.14
C PHE A 12 4.74 -4.01 -22.67
N ASP A 13 3.57 -3.97 -23.31
CA ASP A 13 3.45 -3.82 -24.76
C ASP A 13 3.99 -2.47 -25.25
N LEU A 14 3.80 -1.40 -24.48
CA LEU A 14 4.39 -0.09 -24.74
C LEU A 14 5.92 -0.10 -24.58
N MET A 15 6.44 -0.77 -23.56
CA MET A 15 7.89 -0.93 -23.38
C MET A 15 8.53 -1.71 -24.54
N LEU A 16 7.86 -2.71 -25.09
CA LEU A 16 8.33 -3.40 -26.30
C LEU A 16 8.39 -2.47 -27.54
N GLN A 17 7.61 -1.39 -27.54
CA GLN A 17 7.61 -0.36 -28.58
C GLN A 17 8.63 0.76 -28.31
N GLY A 18 9.34 0.71 -27.18
CA GLY A 18 10.39 1.66 -26.80
C GLY A 18 9.93 2.82 -25.90
N TYR A 19 8.69 2.79 -25.40
CA TYR A 19 8.25 3.74 -24.38
C TYR A 19 8.81 3.34 -23.00
N GLU A 20 9.11 4.32 -22.16
CA GLU A 20 9.61 4.10 -20.81
C GLU A 20 8.69 4.77 -19.77
N PRO A 21 8.65 4.30 -18.50
CA PRO A 21 8.00 5.07 -17.45
C PRO A 21 8.59 6.48 -17.32
N PRO A 22 7.78 7.54 -17.18
CA PRO A 22 6.34 7.54 -16.88
C PRO A 22 5.41 7.47 -18.12
N GLU A 23 5.90 7.43 -19.33
CA GLU A 23 5.11 7.45 -20.56
C GLU A 23 4.18 6.23 -20.67
N THR A 24 4.62 5.06 -20.16
CA THR A 24 3.81 3.83 -20.16
C THR A 24 2.52 3.93 -19.35
N SER A 25 2.38 4.97 -18.53
CA SER A 25 1.14 5.33 -17.83
C SER A 25 0.46 6.59 -18.37
N ASP A 26 0.85 7.07 -19.54
CA ASP A 26 0.13 8.17 -20.18
C ASP A 26 -1.28 7.72 -20.54
N THR A 27 -2.29 8.53 -20.21
CA THR A 27 -3.71 8.20 -20.41
C THR A 27 -4.12 8.08 -21.88
N PHE A 28 -3.36 8.65 -22.81
CA PHE A 28 -3.57 8.48 -24.25
C PHE A 28 -2.94 7.18 -24.79
N LEU A 29 -1.92 6.66 -24.12
CA LEU A 29 -1.20 5.45 -24.52
C LEU A 29 -1.73 4.21 -23.80
N ASN A 30 -2.11 4.36 -22.53
CA ASN A 30 -2.57 3.28 -21.66
C ASN A 30 -3.97 3.63 -21.11
N GLU A 31 -4.98 3.05 -21.68
CA GLU A 31 -6.39 3.22 -21.28
C GLU A 31 -6.72 2.61 -19.91
N HIS A 32 -5.80 1.86 -19.31
CA HIS A 32 -5.99 1.12 -18.05
C HIS A 32 -5.28 1.76 -16.85
N THR A 33 -4.88 3.03 -16.93
CA THR A 33 -4.08 3.71 -15.89
C THR A 33 -4.80 3.92 -14.55
N GLU A 34 -6.11 3.70 -14.51
CA GLU A 34 -6.93 3.81 -13.29
C GLU A 34 -7.16 2.44 -12.60
N MET A 35 -6.51 1.38 -13.09
CA MET A 35 -6.60 0.06 -12.48
C MET A 35 -5.67 -0.06 -11.26
N ILE A 36 -5.92 -1.10 -10.49
CA ILE A 36 -5.35 -1.33 -9.15
C ILE A 36 -3.85 -1.71 -9.16
N ASP A 37 -3.27 -2.07 -10.31
CA ASP A 37 -1.98 -2.75 -10.42
C ASP A 37 -0.82 -2.05 -9.68
N ALA A 38 -0.72 -0.73 -9.74
CA ALA A 38 0.36 0.00 -9.08
C ALA A 38 0.27 -0.11 -7.55
N GLN A 39 -0.93 -0.03 -6.97
CA GLN A 39 -1.09 -0.12 -5.51
C GLN A 39 -0.79 -1.51 -4.95
N LEU A 40 -0.84 -2.56 -5.80
CA LEU A 40 -0.53 -3.94 -5.41
C LEU A 40 0.97 -4.27 -5.42
N THR A 41 1.79 -3.45 -6.05
CA THR A 41 3.17 -3.80 -6.37
C THR A 41 4.20 -2.80 -5.84
N THR A 42 3.75 -1.66 -5.32
CA THR A 42 4.68 -0.56 -4.98
C THR A 42 4.77 -0.24 -3.50
N GLU A 43 3.98 -0.84 -2.62
CA GLU A 43 4.00 -0.59 -1.16
C GLU A 43 5.37 -0.82 -0.55
N ILE A 44 6.15 -1.77 -1.08
CA ILE A 44 7.48 -2.12 -0.59
C ILE A 44 8.44 -0.93 -0.57
N PHE A 45 8.26 0.05 -1.47
CA PHE A 45 9.08 1.26 -1.48
C PHE A 45 8.93 2.09 -0.22
N GLY A 46 7.79 1.97 0.47
CA GLY A 46 7.61 2.54 1.80
C GLY A 46 8.56 1.96 2.84
N LEU A 47 8.77 0.65 2.82
CA LEU A 47 9.71 -0.01 3.74
C LEU A 47 11.16 0.35 3.49
N PHE A 48 11.53 0.70 2.24
CA PHE A 48 12.89 1.13 1.91
C PHE A 48 13.21 2.56 2.38
N ALA A 49 12.17 3.33 2.74
CA ALA A 49 12.31 4.69 3.25
C ALA A 49 11.57 4.86 4.59
N PRO A 50 12.03 4.16 5.67
CA PRO A 50 11.37 4.17 6.96
C PRO A 50 11.26 5.58 7.54
N ALA A 51 10.06 5.95 8.01
CA ALA A 51 9.72 7.25 8.60
C ALA A 51 9.95 8.47 7.67
N ARG A 52 10.12 8.26 6.36
CA ARG A 52 10.38 9.32 5.38
C ARG A 52 9.47 9.16 4.15
N PRO A 53 8.17 9.48 4.29
CA PRO A 53 7.20 9.42 3.18
C PRO A 53 7.64 10.20 1.94
N ASP A 54 8.29 11.35 2.12
CA ASP A 54 8.84 12.18 1.04
C ASP A 54 9.86 11.43 0.17
N VAL A 55 10.73 10.65 0.80
CA VAL A 55 11.71 9.81 0.11
C VAL A 55 11.02 8.59 -0.50
N ALA A 56 10.12 7.95 0.24
CA ALA A 56 9.38 6.79 -0.22
C ALA A 56 8.60 7.05 -1.53
N ILE A 57 7.86 8.17 -1.60
CA ILE A 57 7.13 8.59 -2.80
C ILE A 57 8.09 8.81 -3.98
N ARG A 58 9.24 9.46 -3.73
CA ARG A 58 10.24 9.70 -4.79
C ARG A 58 10.81 8.39 -5.33
N LEU A 59 11.11 7.42 -4.48
CA LEU A 59 11.57 6.10 -4.89
C LEU A 59 10.50 5.31 -5.65
N ALA A 60 9.24 5.42 -5.24
CA ALA A 60 8.12 4.72 -5.85
C ALA A 60 7.62 5.39 -7.14
N HIS A 61 8.07 6.60 -7.48
CA HIS A 61 7.51 7.39 -8.59
C HIS A 61 7.50 6.62 -9.91
N LEU A 62 8.64 6.17 -10.40
CA LEU A 62 8.69 5.44 -11.68
C LEU A 62 8.01 4.07 -11.62
N PRO A 63 8.17 3.26 -10.57
CA PRO A 63 7.38 2.05 -10.39
C PRO A 63 5.86 2.27 -10.46
N ILE A 64 5.33 3.28 -9.76
CA ILE A 64 3.91 3.65 -9.84
C ILE A 64 3.55 4.09 -11.26
N ARG A 65 4.36 4.97 -11.84
CA ARG A 65 4.14 5.54 -13.17
C ARG A 65 4.43 4.56 -14.31
N THR A 66 4.73 3.31 -14.00
CA THR A 66 4.75 2.24 -15.00
C THR A 66 3.34 1.92 -15.51
N THR A 67 2.35 1.92 -14.61
CA THR A 67 0.96 1.52 -14.93
C THR A 67 -0.10 2.54 -14.52
N ALA A 68 0.12 3.35 -13.49
CA ALA A 68 -0.87 4.24 -12.93
C ALA A 68 -0.59 5.72 -13.20
N ASN A 69 -1.65 6.49 -13.38
CA ASN A 69 -1.61 7.94 -13.55
C ASN A 69 -2.70 8.62 -12.71
N LEU A 70 -2.67 9.95 -12.63
CA LEU A 70 -3.67 10.77 -11.94
C LEU A 70 -4.01 10.22 -10.54
N GLU A 71 -5.28 9.99 -10.25
CA GLU A 71 -5.79 9.56 -8.95
C GLU A 71 -5.33 8.16 -8.56
N ALA A 72 -5.21 7.23 -9.51
CA ALA A 72 -4.69 5.89 -9.23
C ALA A 72 -3.23 5.92 -8.77
N ALA A 73 -2.42 6.83 -9.33
CA ALA A 73 -1.05 7.04 -8.85
C ALA A 73 -1.04 7.61 -7.42
N LYS A 74 -1.95 8.54 -7.09
CA LYS A 74 -2.09 9.08 -5.73
C LYS A 74 -2.56 8.05 -4.71
N ILE A 75 -3.42 7.13 -5.12
CA ILE A 75 -3.83 5.98 -4.30
C ILE A 75 -2.62 5.08 -4.02
N ALA A 76 -1.81 4.75 -5.03
CA ALA A 76 -0.60 3.96 -4.82
C ALA A 76 0.40 4.66 -3.88
N GLU A 77 0.60 5.98 -4.03
CA GLU A 77 1.41 6.78 -3.10
C GLU A 77 0.88 6.70 -1.66
N PHE A 78 -0.44 6.69 -1.45
CA PHE A 78 -1.03 6.53 -0.11
C PHE A 78 -0.57 5.24 0.58
N TYR A 79 -0.56 4.12 -0.11
CA TYR A 79 -0.08 2.85 0.44
C TYR A 79 1.42 2.89 0.73
N VAL A 80 2.21 3.46 -0.16
CA VAL A 80 3.65 3.66 0.03
C VAL A 80 3.92 4.48 1.31
N ILE A 81 3.15 5.55 1.54
CA ILE A 81 3.23 6.37 2.75
C ILE A 81 2.89 5.56 4.00
N MET A 82 1.80 4.78 3.96
CA MET A 82 1.41 3.92 5.08
C MET A 82 2.54 2.97 5.48
N TYR A 83 3.19 2.33 4.50
CA TYR A 83 4.31 1.42 4.75
C TYR A 83 5.56 2.14 5.27
N SER A 84 5.85 3.34 4.80
CA SER A 84 6.94 4.16 5.34
C SER A 84 6.71 4.50 6.81
N LEU A 85 5.50 4.92 7.15
CA LEU A 85 5.12 5.29 8.51
C LEU A 85 4.99 4.09 9.46
N ALA A 86 4.79 2.87 8.94
CA ALA A 86 4.70 1.65 9.74
C ALA A 86 5.98 1.35 10.54
N SER A 87 7.12 1.87 10.10
CA SER A 87 8.41 1.77 10.78
C SER A 87 8.49 2.62 12.05
N ILE A 88 7.58 3.58 12.21
CA ILE A 88 7.52 4.44 13.41
C ILE A 88 6.85 3.64 14.53
N THR A 89 7.63 3.23 15.50
CA THR A 89 7.13 2.50 16.66
C THR A 89 6.86 3.43 17.82
N ASP A 90 5.59 3.78 18.06
CA ASP A 90 5.14 4.21 19.36
C ASP A 90 4.63 2.99 20.14
N THR A 91 5.45 2.49 21.04
CA THR A 91 5.11 1.31 21.87
C THR A 91 4.03 1.61 22.90
N LEU A 92 3.69 2.87 23.13
CA LEU A 92 2.68 3.31 24.09
C LEU A 92 1.29 3.47 23.46
N ALA A 93 1.22 3.66 22.13
CA ALA A 93 -0.05 3.79 21.43
C ALA A 93 -0.63 2.43 21.04
N SER A 94 -1.97 2.31 21.09
CA SER A 94 -2.65 1.13 20.58
C SER A 94 -2.42 0.97 19.07
N MET A 95 -2.51 -0.26 18.55
CA MET A 95 -2.41 -0.51 17.11
C MET A 95 -3.45 0.29 16.32
N GLU A 96 -4.68 0.40 16.84
CA GLU A 96 -5.74 1.22 16.24
C GLU A 96 -5.31 2.69 16.12
N SER A 97 -4.80 3.29 17.20
CA SER A 97 -4.34 4.70 17.19
C SER A 97 -3.19 4.93 16.22
N ARG A 98 -2.24 3.98 16.15
CA ARG A 98 -1.12 4.05 15.21
C ARG A 98 -1.61 4.03 13.76
N ILE A 99 -2.49 3.10 13.42
CA ILE A 99 -3.08 2.99 12.07
C ILE A 99 -3.86 4.25 11.70
N GLN A 100 -4.69 4.77 12.61
CA GLN A 100 -5.44 5.99 12.34
C GLN A 100 -4.52 7.18 12.09
N CYS A 101 -3.48 7.35 12.90
CA CYS A 101 -2.50 8.40 12.72
C CYS A 101 -1.75 8.27 11.37
N MET A 102 -1.30 7.07 11.02
CA MET A 102 -0.63 6.81 9.73
C MET A 102 -1.56 7.13 8.56
N ALA A 103 -2.82 6.72 8.63
CA ALA A 103 -3.81 6.97 7.58
C ALA A 103 -4.15 8.47 7.45
N GLU A 104 -4.26 9.19 8.56
CA GLU A 104 -4.46 10.65 8.56
C GLU A 104 -3.27 11.40 7.95
N ASN A 105 -2.04 10.95 8.22
CA ASN A 105 -0.86 11.51 7.56
C ASN A 105 -0.86 11.20 6.05
N ALA A 106 -1.14 9.96 5.66
CA ALA A 106 -1.21 9.59 4.25
C ALA A 106 -2.32 10.38 3.51
N ARG A 107 -3.47 10.64 4.17
CA ARG A 107 -4.56 11.47 3.62
C ARG A 107 -4.11 12.89 3.24
N MET A 108 -3.14 13.47 3.96
CA MET A 108 -2.66 14.83 3.66
C MET A 108 -1.94 14.93 2.30
N PHE A 109 -1.48 13.81 1.75
CA PHE A 109 -0.86 13.77 0.42
C PHE A 109 -1.86 13.60 -0.72
N LEU A 110 -3.13 13.30 -0.42
CA LEU A 110 -4.20 13.28 -1.42
C LEU A 110 -4.70 14.71 -1.67
N PRO A 111 -4.79 15.16 -2.94
CA PRO A 111 -5.38 16.47 -3.24
C PRO A 111 -6.82 16.58 -2.73
N ASN A 112 -7.15 17.65 -2.01
CA ASN A 112 -8.44 17.78 -1.33
C ASN A 112 -9.68 17.70 -2.23
N ASN A 113 -9.53 18.02 -3.50
CA ASN A 113 -10.59 17.99 -4.51
C ASN A 113 -10.60 16.70 -5.35
N SER A 114 -9.79 15.71 -4.99
CA SER A 114 -9.73 14.43 -5.70
C SER A 114 -10.72 13.41 -5.14
N TYR A 115 -11.19 12.49 -5.97
CA TYR A 115 -12.09 11.44 -5.48
C TYR A 115 -11.45 10.52 -4.41
N PRO A 116 -10.13 10.21 -4.43
CA PRO A 116 -9.54 9.43 -3.34
C PRO A 116 -9.60 10.16 -1.99
N ALA A 117 -9.41 11.47 -1.98
CA ALA A 117 -9.56 12.26 -0.77
C ALA A 117 -10.99 12.19 -0.21
N HIS A 118 -11.99 12.38 -1.09
CA HIS A 118 -13.39 12.26 -0.70
C HIS A 118 -13.76 10.84 -0.26
N MET A 119 -13.21 9.81 -0.89
CA MET A 119 -13.40 8.41 -0.48
C MET A 119 -12.86 8.16 0.93
N TYR A 120 -11.64 8.65 1.20
CA TYR A 120 -11.07 8.55 2.54
C TYR A 120 -11.95 9.23 3.60
N ASP A 121 -12.31 10.49 3.36
CA ASP A 121 -13.09 11.28 4.29
C ASP A 121 -14.47 10.67 4.51
N TYR A 122 -15.12 10.16 3.47
CA TYR A 122 -16.40 9.49 3.55
C TYR A 122 -16.35 8.18 4.33
N VAL A 123 -15.37 7.31 4.08
CA VAL A 123 -15.21 6.06 4.84
C VAL A 123 -14.89 6.36 6.31
N LYS A 124 -14.06 7.37 6.58
CA LYS A 124 -13.74 7.81 7.95
C LYS A 124 -14.97 8.35 8.66
N GLU A 125 -15.84 9.11 7.99
CA GLU A 125 -17.12 9.57 8.51
C GLU A 125 -18.02 8.39 8.88
N LYS A 126 -18.15 7.38 7.99
CA LYS A 126 -18.96 6.19 8.27
C LYS A 126 -18.45 5.40 9.46
N PHE A 127 -17.14 5.21 9.55
CA PHE A 127 -16.51 4.58 10.71
C PHE A 127 -16.81 5.35 12.00
N ASN A 128 -16.65 6.67 12.01
CA ASN A 128 -16.91 7.52 13.19
C ASN A 128 -18.38 7.57 13.57
N SER A 129 -19.31 7.38 12.63
CA SER A 129 -20.77 7.34 12.92
C SER A 129 -21.22 6.05 13.58
N GLY A 130 -20.34 5.04 13.69
CA GLY A 130 -20.61 3.80 14.40
C GLY A 130 -21.52 2.81 13.65
N ILE A 131 -21.77 3.02 12.34
CA ILE A 131 -22.46 2.01 11.51
C ILE A 131 -21.58 0.78 11.31
N THR A 132 -22.16 -0.35 10.91
CA THR A 132 -21.38 -1.57 10.66
C THR A 132 -20.55 -1.45 9.40
N TRP A 133 -19.52 -2.30 9.27
CA TRP A 133 -18.67 -2.28 8.05
C TRP A 133 -19.47 -2.68 6.80
N GLU A 134 -20.48 -3.55 6.93
CA GLU A 134 -21.39 -3.91 5.83
C GLU A 134 -22.19 -2.70 5.36
N GLN A 135 -22.72 -1.91 6.29
CA GLN A 135 -23.43 -0.68 5.96
C GLN A 135 -22.49 0.36 5.32
N ALA A 136 -21.26 0.45 5.80
CA ALA A 136 -20.24 1.31 5.18
C ALA A 136 -19.90 0.85 3.76
N ARG A 137 -19.73 -0.47 3.54
CA ARG A 137 -19.53 -1.08 2.22
C ARG A 137 -20.67 -0.75 1.27
N ASP A 138 -21.90 -0.98 1.69
CA ASP A 138 -23.09 -0.69 0.87
C ASP A 138 -23.18 0.80 0.54
N SER A 139 -22.79 1.68 1.48
CA SER A 139 -22.81 3.12 1.27
C SER A 139 -21.77 3.58 0.23
N ILE A 140 -20.55 3.01 0.19
CA ILE A 140 -19.57 3.33 -0.85
C ILE A 140 -20.01 2.78 -2.21
N TYR A 141 -20.63 1.59 -2.26
CA TYR A 141 -21.20 1.06 -3.49
C TYR A 141 -22.23 2.04 -4.10
N TYR A 142 -23.23 2.46 -3.31
CA TYR A 142 -24.24 3.40 -3.79
C TYR A 142 -23.66 4.75 -4.17
N ARG A 143 -22.71 5.29 -3.40
CA ARG A 143 -22.14 6.60 -3.66
C ARG A 143 -21.30 6.61 -4.93
N TYR A 144 -20.44 5.64 -5.11
CA TYR A 144 -19.42 5.66 -6.16
C TYR A 144 -19.81 4.81 -7.37
N GLN A 145 -20.32 3.60 -7.19
CA GLN A 145 -20.63 2.73 -8.32
C GLN A 145 -22.07 2.90 -8.86
N VAL A 146 -22.99 3.43 -8.08
CA VAL A 146 -24.35 3.70 -8.57
C VAL A 146 -24.52 5.17 -8.94
N SER A 147 -24.03 6.09 -8.09
CA SER A 147 -24.29 7.52 -8.22
C SER A 147 -23.12 8.32 -8.83
N GLY A 148 -21.93 7.74 -9.02
CA GLY A 148 -20.78 8.40 -9.62
C GLY A 148 -20.40 9.72 -8.95
N LYS A 149 -20.45 9.78 -7.60
CA LYS A 149 -20.16 11.01 -6.87
C LYS A 149 -18.67 11.35 -6.87
N ASP A 150 -18.37 12.60 -6.55
CA ASP A 150 -17.04 13.14 -6.34
C ASP A 150 -16.11 13.04 -7.58
N GLY A 151 -16.69 12.98 -8.78
CA GLY A 151 -15.97 12.83 -10.04
C GLY A 151 -15.51 11.38 -10.33
N TYR A 152 -15.96 10.41 -9.57
CA TYR A 152 -15.69 8.99 -9.85
C TYR A 152 -16.65 8.48 -10.93
N ASP A 153 -16.15 8.35 -12.17
CA ASP A 153 -16.94 8.05 -13.36
C ASP A 153 -16.72 6.64 -13.95
N ILE A 154 -15.95 5.81 -13.27
CA ILE A 154 -15.56 4.48 -13.76
C ILE A 154 -16.76 3.63 -14.19
N THR A 155 -17.87 3.71 -13.46
CA THR A 155 -19.09 2.94 -13.76
C THR A 155 -19.78 3.36 -15.05
N SER A 156 -19.57 4.59 -15.51
CA SER A 156 -20.13 5.09 -16.76
C SER A 156 -19.37 4.62 -18.01
N ARG A 157 -18.22 3.94 -17.82
CA ARG A 157 -17.33 3.52 -18.90
C ARG A 157 -17.59 2.10 -19.40
N GLU A 158 -18.65 1.44 -18.93
CA GLU A 158 -19.06 0.07 -19.33
C GLU A 158 -17.94 -0.97 -19.21
N LEU A 159 -17.05 -0.80 -18.23
CA LEU A 159 -15.95 -1.73 -17.96
C LEU A 159 -16.47 -3.07 -17.41
N TYR A 160 -15.71 -4.14 -17.66
CA TYR A 160 -15.99 -5.44 -17.08
C TYR A 160 -16.25 -5.33 -15.57
N CYS A 161 -17.29 -6.02 -15.07
CA CYS A 161 -17.78 -5.97 -13.68
C CYS A 161 -17.94 -4.56 -13.09
N ASN A 162 -18.31 -3.55 -13.91
CA ASN A 162 -18.40 -2.14 -13.51
C ASN A 162 -17.09 -1.58 -12.93
N GLY A 163 -15.94 -2.04 -13.44
CA GLY A 163 -14.64 -1.62 -12.94
C GLY A 163 -14.31 -2.13 -11.53
N CYS A 164 -14.67 -3.38 -11.22
CA CYS A 164 -14.42 -3.99 -9.91
C CYS A 164 -12.94 -4.03 -9.52
N PHE A 165 -12.02 -3.92 -10.46
CA PHE A 165 -10.57 -3.83 -10.24
C PHE A 165 -10.02 -2.41 -10.46
N ALA A 166 -10.87 -1.39 -10.46
CA ALA A 166 -10.42 0.00 -10.49
C ALA A 166 -9.82 0.43 -9.14
N ALA A 167 -8.75 1.23 -9.19
CA ALA A 167 -8.02 1.68 -8.00
C ALA A 167 -8.93 2.39 -6.98
N GLY A 168 -9.84 3.26 -7.43
CA GLY A 168 -10.68 4.07 -6.54
C GLY A 168 -11.59 3.26 -5.65
N ILE A 169 -12.46 2.39 -6.23
CA ILE A 169 -13.40 1.63 -5.41
C ILE A 169 -12.69 0.64 -4.48
N ASN A 170 -11.57 0.05 -4.93
CA ASN A 170 -10.75 -0.83 -4.11
C ASN A 170 -10.04 -0.07 -2.99
N PHE A 171 -9.65 1.18 -3.22
CA PHE A 171 -9.14 2.05 -2.17
C PHE A 171 -10.19 2.29 -1.08
N ALA A 172 -11.40 2.68 -1.44
CA ALA A 172 -12.50 2.86 -0.48
C ALA A 172 -12.80 1.58 0.30
N ALA A 173 -12.86 0.43 -0.38
CA ALA A 173 -13.05 -0.88 0.23
C ALA A 173 -11.92 -1.25 1.19
N SER A 174 -10.67 -0.98 0.80
CA SER A 174 -9.51 -1.23 1.66
C SER A 174 -9.51 -0.40 2.94
N LEU A 175 -9.94 0.87 2.85
CA LEU A 175 -10.08 1.74 4.03
C LEU A 175 -11.15 1.21 5.02
N ILE A 176 -12.23 0.61 4.52
CA ILE A 176 -13.21 -0.08 5.39
C ILE A 176 -12.51 -1.20 6.16
N SER A 177 -11.77 -2.07 5.47
CA SER A 177 -11.02 -3.15 6.11
C SER A 177 -10.03 -2.60 7.16
N LEU A 178 -9.31 -1.54 6.86
CA LEU A 178 -8.32 -0.93 7.73
C LEU A 178 -8.96 -0.36 9.01
N PHE A 179 -9.98 0.49 8.86
CA PHE A 179 -10.58 1.20 10.01
C PHE A 179 -11.42 0.26 10.88
N TYR A 180 -12.27 -0.56 10.29
CA TYR A 180 -13.14 -1.46 11.04
C TYR A 180 -12.39 -2.67 11.63
N GLY A 181 -11.24 -3.01 11.08
CA GLY A 181 -10.33 -3.99 11.65
C GLY A 181 -9.64 -3.52 12.93
N LYS A 182 -9.57 -2.19 13.19
CA LYS A 182 -9.05 -1.57 14.43
C LYS A 182 -7.69 -2.10 14.86
N GLY A 183 -6.83 -2.41 13.90
CA GLY A 183 -5.50 -2.96 14.16
C GLY A 183 -5.47 -4.44 14.56
N ASN A 184 -6.61 -5.11 14.59
CA ASN A 184 -6.67 -6.56 14.75
C ASN A 184 -6.48 -7.23 13.39
N ILE A 185 -5.35 -7.93 13.18
CA ILE A 185 -5.02 -8.52 11.90
C ILE A 185 -6.09 -9.52 11.42
N SER A 186 -6.67 -10.32 12.31
CA SER A 186 -7.68 -11.32 11.94
C SER A 186 -8.97 -10.65 11.46
N GLU A 187 -9.44 -9.61 12.14
CA GLU A 187 -10.62 -8.85 11.73
C GLU A 187 -10.36 -8.05 10.45
N THR A 188 -9.17 -7.43 10.32
CA THR A 188 -8.78 -6.71 9.12
C THR A 188 -8.79 -7.62 7.89
N ILE A 189 -8.17 -8.81 7.98
CA ILE A 189 -8.17 -9.82 6.90
C ILE A 189 -9.58 -10.30 6.60
N LYS A 190 -10.38 -10.62 7.62
CA LYS A 190 -11.76 -11.08 7.46
C LYS A 190 -12.62 -10.05 6.73
N ILE A 191 -12.58 -8.78 7.17
CA ILE A 191 -13.33 -7.70 6.52
C ILE A 191 -12.81 -7.49 5.10
N GLY A 192 -11.49 -7.44 4.89
CA GLY A 192 -10.87 -7.31 3.57
C GLY A 192 -11.33 -8.39 2.60
N THR A 193 -11.41 -9.65 3.07
CA THR A 193 -11.88 -10.78 2.25
C THR A 193 -13.37 -10.67 1.89
N LEU A 194 -14.19 -10.08 2.76
CA LEU A 194 -15.65 -10.06 2.62
C LEU A 194 -16.19 -8.74 2.05
N VAL A 195 -15.37 -7.72 1.93
CA VAL A 195 -15.82 -6.38 1.52
C VAL A 195 -16.27 -6.32 0.06
N GLY A 196 -15.76 -7.20 -0.79
CA GLY A 196 -16.12 -7.27 -2.22
C GLY A 196 -15.07 -6.66 -3.14
N TRP A 197 -15.41 -6.50 -4.39
CA TRP A 197 -14.53 -6.07 -5.50
C TRP A 197 -13.29 -6.97 -5.60
N ASP A 198 -12.10 -6.39 -5.66
CA ASP A 198 -10.83 -7.15 -5.70
C ASP A 198 -10.34 -7.39 -4.26
N SER A 199 -11.08 -8.25 -3.54
CA SER A 199 -10.99 -8.42 -2.09
C SER A 199 -9.69 -9.05 -1.56
N ASP A 200 -8.90 -9.71 -2.39
CA ASP A 200 -7.57 -10.20 -2.03
C ASP A 200 -6.57 -9.05 -1.86
N ASN A 201 -6.78 -7.92 -2.55
CA ASN A 201 -5.96 -6.75 -2.44
C ASN A 201 -5.91 -6.15 -1.02
N PRO A 202 -7.01 -5.68 -0.40
CA PRO A 202 -6.95 -5.15 0.96
C PRO A 202 -6.46 -6.21 1.96
N THR A 203 -6.76 -7.47 1.72
CA THR A 203 -6.31 -8.59 2.54
C THR A 203 -4.78 -8.71 2.52
N ALA A 204 -4.17 -8.67 1.33
CA ALA A 204 -2.72 -8.76 1.16
C ALA A 204 -2.03 -7.50 1.69
N THR A 205 -2.48 -6.32 1.29
CA THR A 205 -1.86 -5.03 1.66
C THR A 205 -1.88 -4.79 3.17
N TRP A 206 -3.04 -4.88 3.80
CA TRP A 206 -3.10 -4.66 5.25
C TRP A 206 -2.60 -5.83 6.08
N GLY A 207 -2.71 -7.06 5.55
CA GLY A 207 -2.05 -8.23 6.13
C GLY A 207 -0.54 -8.07 6.17
N GLY A 208 0.06 -7.56 5.09
CA GLY A 208 1.48 -7.23 5.00
C GLY A 208 1.88 -6.11 5.96
N LEU A 209 1.14 -5.00 5.97
CA LEU A 209 1.39 -3.85 6.86
C LEU A 209 1.34 -4.25 8.33
N LEU A 210 0.24 -4.88 8.77
CA LEU A 210 0.07 -5.32 10.15
C LEU A 210 1.09 -6.40 10.50
N GLY A 211 1.38 -7.29 9.56
CA GLY A 211 2.41 -8.32 9.72
C GLY A 211 3.79 -7.74 9.96
N PHE A 212 4.17 -6.71 9.22
CA PHE A 212 5.40 -5.96 9.44
C PHE A 212 5.43 -5.30 10.83
N MET A 213 4.34 -4.66 11.24
CA MET A 213 4.25 -3.98 12.53
C MET A 213 4.23 -4.94 13.73
N MET A 214 3.69 -6.14 13.58
CA MET A 214 3.56 -7.16 14.64
C MET A 214 4.79 -8.07 14.72
N GLY A 215 5.37 -8.41 13.59
CA GLY A 215 6.43 -9.39 13.45
C GLY A 215 5.95 -10.84 13.49
N LYS A 216 6.76 -11.75 12.93
CA LYS A 216 6.44 -13.18 12.71
C LYS A 216 5.93 -13.89 13.98
N LYS A 217 6.58 -13.68 15.13
CA LYS A 217 6.23 -14.38 16.37
C LYS A 217 4.80 -14.07 16.83
N GLU A 218 4.38 -12.81 16.75
CA GLU A 218 3.04 -12.42 17.19
C GLU A 218 1.97 -12.87 16.19
N ILE A 219 2.29 -12.87 14.88
CA ILE A 219 1.40 -13.42 13.85
C ILE A 219 1.18 -14.93 14.08
N GLU A 220 2.25 -15.71 14.28
CA GLU A 220 2.16 -17.14 14.53
C GLU A 220 1.35 -17.45 15.79
N LYS A 221 1.48 -16.64 16.83
CA LYS A 221 0.69 -16.74 18.05
C LYS A 221 -0.79 -16.42 17.81
N THR A 222 -1.06 -15.35 17.08
CA THR A 222 -2.44 -14.91 16.75
C THR A 222 -3.19 -15.99 15.95
N PHE A 223 -2.56 -16.55 14.93
CA PHE A 223 -3.17 -17.59 14.11
C PHE A 223 -2.96 -19.02 14.66
N LYS A 224 -2.28 -19.18 15.80
CA LYS A 224 -1.95 -20.48 16.42
C LYS A 224 -1.32 -21.45 15.42
N ARG A 225 -0.47 -20.94 14.53
CA ARG A 225 0.10 -21.70 13.42
C ARG A 225 1.54 -21.24 13.15
N LYS A 226 2.42 -22.20 12.85
CA LYS A 226 3.73 -21.94 12.28
C LYS A 226 3.63 -21.70 10.78
N PHE A 227 4.28 -20.66 10.30
CA PHE A 227 4.34 -20.35 8.87
C PHE A 227 5.68 -20.83 8.27
N SER A 228 5.61 -21.22 7.00
CA SER A 228 6.82 -21.52 6.23
C SER A 228 7.73 -20.31 6.19
N ASN A 229 9.04 -20.57 6.24
CA ASN A 229 10.06 -19.57 5.98
C ASN A 229 10.39 -19.47 4.48
N ARG A 230 9.86 -20.36 3.66
CA ARG A 230 10.18 -20.48 2.24
C ARG A 230 9.00 -20.06 1.39
N PHE A 231 9.30 -19.40 0.29
CA PHE A 231 8.35 -19.14 -0.79
C PHE A 231 8.95 -19.60 -2.12
N ASN A 232 8.10 -19.74 -3.13
CA ASN A 232 8.52 -20.02 -4.50
C ASN A 232 7.91 -19.00 -5.45
N ILE A 233 8.73 -18.55 -6.40
CA ILE A 233 8.28 -17.74 -7.51
C ILE A 233 7.47 -18.62 -8.44
N HIS A 234 6.33 -18.13 -8.92
CA HIS A 234 5.42 -18.92 -9.72
C HIS A 234 6.12 -19.54 -10.94
N ARG A 235 5.81 -20.79 -11.24
CA ARG A 235 6.42 -21.58 -12.32
C ARG A 235 6.41 -20.95 -13.71
N THR A 236 5.51 -19.99 -13.96
CA THR A 236 5.47 -19.23 -15.21
C THR A 236 6.59 -18.23 -15.33
N ARG A 237 7.26 -17.90 -14.25
CA ARG A 237 8.44 -17.03 -14.21
C ARG A 237 9.69 -17.88 -14.37
N LYS A 238 10.65 -17.42 -15.19
CA LYS A 238 11.85 -18.18 -15.52
C LYS A 238 13.10 -17.39 -15.11
N ASN A 239 14.23 -18.07 -15.09
CA ASN A 239 15.55 -17.49 -14.86
C ASN A 239 15.77 -16.92 -13.45
N PHE A 240 15.02 -17.38 -12.45
CA PHE A 240 15.29 -17.05 -11.06
C PHE A 240 16.30 -18.00 -10.43
N PRO A 241 17.18 -17.51 -9.54
CA PRO A 241 18.09 -18.38 -8.77
C PRO A 241 17.32 -19.49 -8.02
N ASN A 242 18.02 -20.60 -7.74
CA ASN A 242 17.49 -21.72 -6.95
C ASN A 242 16.14 -22.27 -7.47
N ASN A 243 15.92 -22.26 -8.78
CA ASN A 243 14.64 -22.67 -9.40
C ASN A 243 13.43 -21.88 -8.87
N GLY A 244 13.61 -20.64 -8.48
CA GLY A 244 12.57 -19.78 -7.95
C GLY A 244 12.20 -20.04 -6.48
N ILE A 245 13.00 -20.80 -5.73
CA ILE A 245 12.80 -21.02 -4.29
C ILE A 245 13.70 -20.10 -3.50
N ASP A 246 13.15 -19.35 -2.57
CA ASP A 246 13.89 -18.48 -1.67
C ASP A 246 13.27 -18.46 -0.26
N THR A 247 13.88 -17.73 0.66
CA THR A 247 13.41 -17.58 2.04
C THR A 247 13.04 -16.14 2.35
N PHE A 248 12.09 -15.97 3.27
CA PHE A 248 11.72 -14.63 3.75
C PHE A 248 12.88 -13.94 4.49
N GLU A 249 13.79 -14.70 5.13
CA GLU A 249 15.00 -14.13 5.72
C GLU A 249 15.92 -13.53 4.67
N ASN A 250 16.22 -14.26 3.57
CA ASN A 250 17.04 -13.72 2.49
C ASN A 250 16.40 -12.47 1.86
N MET A 251 15.07 -12.48 1.69
CA MET A 251 14.35 -11.30 1.22
C MET A 251 14.48 -10.11 2.17
N ALA A 252 14.34 -10.35 3.48
CA ALA A 252 14.50 -9.32 4.50
C ALA A 252 15.93 -8.76 4.55
N ASP A 253 16.95 -9.62 4.48
CA ASP A 253 18.36 -9.21 4.44
C ASP A 253 18.67 -8.35 3.20
N MET A 254 18.08 -8.68 2.07
CA MET A 254 18.18 -7.85 0.86
C MET A 254 17.48 -6.49 1.07
N GLY A 255 16.30 -6.51 1.65
CA GLY A 255 15.54 -5.29 1.97
C GLY A 255 16.31 -4.37 2.92
N ILE A 256 16.95 -4.92 3.96
CA ILE A 256 17.80 -4.16 4.88
C ILE A 256 18.96 -3.48 4.14
N LYS A 257 19.66 -4.20 3.25
CA LYS A 257 20.75 -3.62 2.46
C LYS A 257 20.30 -2.48 1.55
N ILE A 258 19.12 -2.62 0.94
CA ILE A 258 18.51 -1.54 0.14
C ILE A 258 18.21 -0.35 1.04
N THR A 259 17.58 -0.58 2.19
CA THR A 259 17.25 0.46 3.18
C THR A 259 18.50 1.16 3.69
N ASP A 260 19.58 0.43 4.00
CA ASP A 260 20.87 1.00 4.39
C ASP A 260 21.37 2.00 3.34
N ASN A 261 21.34 1.62 2.05
CA ASN A 261 21.73 2.50 0.96
C ASN A 261 20.83 3.74 0.85
N VAL A 262 19.53 3.58 0.98
CA VAL A 262 18.57 4.71 0.92
C VAL A 262 18.80 5.67 2.09
N ILE A 263 19.02 5.16 3.30
CA ILE A 263 19.28 5.98 4.48
C ILE A 263 20.55 6.81 4.31
N LEU A 264 21.62 6.20 3.82
CA LEU A 264 22.90 6.87 3.66
C LEU A 264 22.89 7.89 2.50
N ASN A 265 22.28 7.53 1.38
CA ASN A 265 22.40 8.31 0.14
C ASN A 265 21.22 9.27 -0.10
N GLU A 266 20.01 8.96 0.41
CA GLU A 266 18.80 9.71 0.09
C GLU A 266 18.20 10.46 1.29
N MET A 267 18.55 10.04 2.53
CA MET A 267 17.96 10.61 3.73
C MET A 267 18.95 11.44 4.57
N ASN A 268 20.22 11.51 4.20
CA ASN A 268 21.27 12.07 5.06
C ASN A 268 21.31 11.42 6.45
N GLY A 269 20.94 10.15 6.55
CA GLY A 269 20.92 9.38 7.78
C GLY A 269 22.26 8.70 8.07
N LYS A 270 22.29 7.93 9.14
CA LYS A 270 23.48 7.18 9.59
C LYS A 270 23.08 5.80 10.07
N ILE A 271 24.03 4.86 9.99
CA ILE A 271 23.90 3.52 10.53
C ILE A 271 24.79 3.45 11.79
N SER A 272 24.21 3.06 12.92
CA SER A 272 24.92 2.81 14.17
C SER A 272 25.23 1.33 14.29
N GLU A 273 26.48 0.93 14.07
CA GLU A 273 26.92 -0.45 14.26
C GLU A 273 26.80 -0.89 15.74
N LYS A 274 27.01 0.06 16.67
CA LYS A 274 26.97 -0.22 18.11
C LYS A 274 25.60 -0.72 18.56
N ASP A 275 24.53 -0.12 18.05
CA ASP A 275 23.15 -0.38 18.47
C ASP A 275 22.38 -1.15 17.39
N ASN A 276 23.02 -1.50 16.28
CA ASN A 276 22.39 -2.07 15.08
C ASN A 276 21.11 -1.32 14.71
N SER A 277 21.20 0.01 14.57
CA SER A 277 20.05 0.90 14.39
C SER A 277 20.31 1.96 13.33
N TRP A 278 19.24 2.50 12.75
CA TRP A 278 19.25 3.61 11.84
C TRP A 278 18.99 4.93 12.57
N LEU A 279 19.79 5.95 12.24
CA LEU A 279 19.57 7.34 12.67
C LEU A 279 19.03 8.11 11.48
N ILE A 280 17.73 8.35 11.47
CA ILE A 280 17.01 8.95 10.35
C ILE A 280 16.58 10.36 10.73
N PRO A 281 17.02 11.41 9.99
CA PRO A 281 16.46 12.75 10.13
C PRO A 281 14.99 12.74 9.69
N VAL A 282 14.08 13.09 10.59
CA VAL A 282 12.64 13.22 10.30
C VAL A 282 12.21 14.67 10.36
N ASN A 283 11.22 15.04 9.54
CA ASN A 283 10.67 16.38 9.56
C ASN A 283 9.72 16.53 10.77
N ALA A 284 9.84 17.61 11.52
CA ALA A 284 9.04 17.89 12.71
C ALA A 284 7.53 18.05 12.44
N SER A 285 7.10 18.07 11.17
CA SER A 285 5.70 18.20 10.75
C SER A 285 4.89 16.92 10.79
N ASP A 286 5.53 15.76 10.99
CA ASP A 286 4.84 14.48 11.00
C ASP A 286 4.08 14.30 12.33
N LYS A 287 2.78 14.52 12.30
CA LYS A 287 1.91 14.54 13.49
C LYS A 287 1.87 13.25 14.30
N CYS A 288 2.31 12.13 13.73
CA CYS A 288 2.47 10.85 14.45
C CYS A 288 3.74 10.80 15.30
N THR A 289 4.56 11.85 15.25
CA THR A 289 5.88 11.91 15.89
C THR A 289 5.89 12.75 17.15
N SER A 290 5.01 12.47 18.08
CA SER A 290 5.17 13.03 19.44
C SER A 290 6.36 12.42 20.20
N ILE A 291 7.16 11.58 19.54
CA ILE A 291 8.27 10.83 20.11
C ILE A 291 9.56 11.15 19.37
N ASN A 292 10.66 11.22 20.13
CA ASN A 292 12.03 11.35 19.61
C ASN A 292 12.40 10.17 18.71
N ILE A 293 12.06 10.27 17.41
CA ILE A 293 12.31 9.23 16.40
C ILE A 293 13.74 9.35 15.88
N ASN A 294 14.69 9.37 16.77
CA ASN A 294 16.09 9.33 16.36
C ASN A 294 16.64 7.90 16.23
N LYS A 295 15.85 6.89 16.59
CA LYS A 295 16.24 5.48 16.50
C LYS A 295 15.08 4.63 16.00
N VAL A 296 15.24 4.09 14.80
CA VAL A 296 14.43 2.99 14.27
C VAL A 296 15.30 1.75 14.36
N GLY A 297 14.85 0.71 15.08
CA GLY A 297 15.58 -0.55 15.15
C GLY A 297 15.58 -1.28 13.79
N LYS A 298 16.71 -1.93 13.47
CA LYS A 298 16.83 -2.83 12.31
C LYS A 298 16.07 -4.13 12.52
#